data_f9fccadd7a9159fbcba5a720eb5f30f2
#
_entry.id   f9fccadd7a9159fbcba5a720eb5f30f2
#
_cell.length_a   1.000
_cell.length_b   1.000
_cell.length_c   1.000
_cell.angle_alpha   90.00
_cell.angle_beta   90.00
_cell.angle_gamma   90.00
#
_symmetry.space_group_name_H-M   'P 1'
#
loop_
_entity.id
_entity.type
_entity.pdbx_description
1 polymer ?
#
loop_
_entity_poly.entity_id
_entity_poly.type
_entity_poly.pdbx_seq_one_letter_code
_entity_poly.pdbx_strand_id
1 'polypeptide(L)'
;LGNEKTSEEFVVHLSEHLKDCKRVLNDKGSFFLNLGDTFYNGNLQNVPHRVVLKLQEQGWILRNTIIWSKTNPKPSSTKTNLTPSYEFIFHLVKTMEYDYYPTPNKLSEKTKPSLPPRHRSVNGEYSKSVSPYLPNLKGKNMGDYWNEDIVRTSVANQKLDIEGEHPAPFPEEIITLP
;
A
#
# COMPACT_ATOMS: atom_id res chain seq x y z
N LEU A 1 15.85 7.01 15.02
CA LEU A 1 14.67 6.16 14.93
C LEU A 1 15.08 4.68 14.93
N GLY A 2 14.24 3.81 15.55
CA GLY A 2 14.47 2.37 15.59
C GLY A 2 15.19 1.87 16.85
N ASN A 3 15.62 2.74 17.76
CA ASN A 3 16.25 2.40 19.05
C ASN A 3 15.39 2.78 20.26
N GLU A 4 14.11 3.08 20.03
CA GLU A 4 13.16 3.42 21.08
C GLU A 4 12.89 2.21 21.98
N LYS A 5 12.66 2.46 23.27
CA LYS A 5 12.41 1.41 24.25
C LYS A 5 11.03 0.76 24.08
N THR A 6 10.09 1.50 23.52
CA THR A 6 8.71 1.05 23.34
C THR A 6 8.20 1.40 21.95
N SER A 7 7.22 0.62 21.46
CA SER A 7 6.53 0.93 20.21
C SER A 7 5.77 2.26 20.26
N GLU A 8 5.34 2.70 21.46
CA GLU A 8 4.69 4.00 21.64
C GLU A 8 5.66 5.15 21.39
N GLU A 9 6.84 5.10 22.00
CA GLU A 9 7.90 6.09 21.76
C GLU A 9 8.25 6.16 20.26
N PHE A 10 8.39 5.02 19.58
CA PHE A 10 8.64 4.97 18.15
C PHE A 10 7.53 5.65 17.35
N VAL A 11 6.26 5.36 17.65
CA VAL A 11 5.11 5.98 16.97
C VAL A 11 5.14 7.51 17.15
N VAL A 12 5.40 7.98 18.35
CA VAL A 12 5.50 9.42 18.64
C VAL A 12 6.67 10.05 17.88
N HIS A 13 7.87 9.51 18.02
CA HIS A 13 9.05 10.05 17.37
C HIS A 13 8.91 10.07 15.84
N LEU A 14 8.46 8.96 15.24
CA LEU A 14 8.27 8.92 13.78
C LEU A 14 7.22 9.94 13.34
N SER A 15 6.09 10.05 14.03
CA SER A 15 5.04 11.00 13.67
C SER A 15 5.49 12.46 13.78
N GLU A 16 6.36 12.78 14.76
CA GLU A 16 6.95 14.13 14.86
C GLU A 16 7.89 14.43 13.68
N HIS A 17 8.77 13.50 13.31
CA HIS A 17 9.63 13.66 12.12
C HIS A 17 8.83 13.84 10.84
N LEU A 18 7.71 13.13 10.70
CA LEU A 18 6.85 13.22 9.52
C LEU A 18 6.05 14.53 9.41
N LYS A 19 6.01 15.35 10.47
CA LYS A 19 5.51 16.75 10.37
C LYS A 19 6.36 17.58 9.42
N ASP A 20 7.67 17.41 9.44
CA ASP A 20 8.56 18.12 8.52
C ASP A 20 8.39 17.64 7.08
N CYS A 21 8.14 16.34 6.86
CA CYS A 21 7.78 15.84 5.54
C CYS A 21 6.51 16.52 5.00
N LYS A 22 5.49 16.69 5.86
CA LYS A 22 4.27 17.41 5.48
C LYS A 22 4.55 18.87 5.14
N ARG A 23 5.42 19.54 5.90
CA ARG A 23 5.78 20.95 5.68
C ARG A 23 6.44 21.17 4.33
N VAL A 24 7.35 20.28 3.93
CA VAL A 24 8.14 20.44 2.69
C VAL A 24 7.47 19.84 1.44
N LEU A 25 6.52 18.92 1.62
CA LEU A 25 5.77 18.34 0.52
C LEU A 25 4.99 19.41 -0.23
N ASN A 26 4.98 19.37 -1.56
CA ASN A 26 4.09 20.21 -2.37
C ASN A 26 2.62 19.94 -2.00
N ASP A 27 1.76 20.98 -2.08
CA ASP A 27 0.35 20.84 -1.72
C ASP A 27 -0.42 19.83 -2.59
N LYS A 28 0.02 19.66 -3.85
CA LYS A 28 -0.48 18.62 -4.76
C LYS A 28 0.31 17.31 -4.72
N GLY A 29 1.31 17.22 -3.86
CA GLY A 29 2.18 16.06 -3.76
C GLY A 29 1.55 14.90 -3.01
N SER A 30 2.03 13.70 -3.31
CA SER A 30 1.71 12.46 -2.61
C SER A 30 2.89 12.01 -1.75
N PHE A 31 2.60 11.42 -0.60
CA PHE A 31 3.58 10.83 0.30
C PHE A 31 3.26 9.35 0.52
N PHE A 32 4.22 8.49 0.22
CA PHE A 32 4.10 7.05 0.41
C PHE A 32 4.99 6.61 1.56
N LEU A 33 4.37 6.04 2.59
CA LEU A 33 5.05 5.59 3.81
C LEU A 33 5.00 4.07 3.88
N ASN A 34 6.16 3.43 3.72
CA ASN A 34 6.28 1.98 3.92
C ASN A 34 6.65 1.67 5.38
N LEU A 35 5.88 0.80 6.01
CA LEU A 35 6.11 0.34 7.38
C LEU A 35 5.79 -1.14 7.53
N GLY A 36 6.73 -1.87 8.16
CA GLY A 36 6.50 -3.21 8.71
C GLY A 36 6.02 -3.14 10.16
N ASP A 37 5.33 -4.20 10.61
CA ASP A 37 4.93 -4.34 12.01
C ASP A 37 5.92 -5.21 12.81
N THR A 38 5.81 -5.19 14.13
CA THR A 38 6.68 -5.92 15.04
C THR A 38 5.89 -6.61 16.14
N PHE A 39 6.52 -7.59 16.78
CA PHE A 39 5.99 -8.28 17.94
C PHE A 39 6.75 -7.88 19.21
N TYR A 40 6.02 -7.68 20.30
CA TYR A 40 6.57 -7.50 21.63
C TYR A 40 5.87 -8.48 22.58
N ASN A 41 6.63 -9.34 23.24
CA ASN A 41 6.11 -10.40 24.12
C ASN A 41 5.02 -11.26 23.44
N GLY A 42 5.22 -11.62 22.16
CA GLY A 42 4.26 -12.41 21.38
C GLY A 42 3.02 -11.64 20.90
N ASN A 43 2.88 -10.37 21.23
CA ASN A 43 1.77 -9.53 20.82
C ASN A 43 2.16 -8.62 19.65
N LEU A 44 1.38 -8.66 18.55
CA LEU A 44 1.56 -7.79 17.39
C LEU A 44 1.23 -6.36 17.77
N GLN A 45 2.13 -5.43 17.49
CA GLN A 45 2.06 -4.07 18.04
C GLN A 45 1.19 -3.11 17.22
N ASN A 46 0.79 -3.45 16.00
CA ASN A 46 0.05 -2.58 15.08
C ASN A 46 0.72 -1.21 14.85
N VAL A 47 2.06 -1.19 14.87
CA VAL A 47 2.83 0.05 14.73
C VAL A 47 2.46 0.84 13.47
N PRO A 48 2.34 0.22 12.27
CA PRO A 48 2.00 0.94 11.05
C PRO A 48 0.68 1.72 11.17
N HIS A 49 -0.36 1.06 11.70
CA HIS A 49 -1.69 1.68 11.83
C HIS A 49 -1.72 2.77 12.89
N ARG A 50 -0.99 2.58 14.01
CA ARG A 50 -0.88 3.59 15.07
C ARG A 50 -0.19 4.86 14.57
N VAL A 51 0.87 4.70 13.75
CA VAL A 51 1.54 5.84 13.10
C VAL A 51 0.57 6.57 12.19
N VAL A 52 -0.16 5.86 11.33
CA VAL A 52 -1.10 6.48 10.38
C VAL A 52 -2.23 7.22 11.10
N LEU A 53 -2.81 6.64 12.14
CA LEU A 53 -3.84 7.32 12.96
C LEU A 53 -3.28 8.63 13.56
N LYS A 54 -2.04 8.61 14.05
CA LYS A 54 -1.37 9.79 14.55
C LYS A 54 -1.14 10.85 13.48
N LEU A 55 -0.78 10.43 12.26
CA LEU A 55 -0.63 11.32 11.10
C LEU A 55 -1.99 11.95 10.70
N GLN A 56 -3.08 11.18 10.75
CA GLN A 56 -4.42 11.70 10.49
C GLN A 56 -4.83 12.76 11.53
N GLU A 57 -4.51 12.56 12.82
CA GLU A 57 -4.69 13.57 13.86
C GLU A 57 -3.89 14.86 13.57
N GLN A 58 -2.75 14.74 12.90
CA GLN A 58 -1.92 15.87 12.44
C GLN A 58 -2.41 16.47 11.11
N GLY A 59 -3.58 16.02 10.62
CA GLY A 59 -4.22 16.56 9.45
C GLY A 59 -3.72 16.00 8.12
N TRP A 60 -3.01 14.86 8.11
CA TRP A 60 -2.79 14.11 6.89
C TRP A 60 -4.08 13.44 6.41
N ILE A 61 -4.28 13.34 5.11
CA ILE A 61 -5.40 12.61 4.51
C ILE A 61 -4.87 11.27 4.00
N LEU A 62 -5.35 10.17 4.57
CA LEU A 62 -5.04 8.82 4.11
C LEU A 62 -5.92 8.51 2.88
N ARG A 63 -5.28 8.22 1.74
CA ARG A 63 -5.96 7.87 0.49
C ARG A 63 -6.11 6.37 0.31
N ASN A 64 -5.03 5.62 0.52
CA ASN A 64 -5.01 4.16 0.42
C ASN A 64 -4.10 3.55 1.47
N THR A 65 -4.46 2.35 1.90
CA THR A 65 -3.58 1.41 2.58
C THR A 65 -3.26 0.30 1.59
N ILE A 66 -2.03 0.24 1.14
CA ILE A 66 -1.56 -0.73 0.18
C ILE A 66 -0.88 -1.86 0.94
N ILE A 67 -1.20 -3.09 0.59
CA ILE A 67 -0.54 -4.29 1.12
C ILE A 67 0.49 -4.74 0.10
N TRP A 68 1.78 -4.61 0.45
CA TRP A 68 2.85 -5.18 -0.34
C TRP A 68 3.18 -6.59 0.17
N SER A 69 2.83 -7.59 -0.62
CA SER A 69 3.13 -9.00 -0.36
C SER A 69 4.57 -9.31 -0.76
N LYS A 70 5.37 -9.81 0.17
CA LYS A 70 6.77 -10.18 -0.07
C LYS A 70 6.84 -11.51 -0.81
N THR A 71 7.54 -11.55 -1.94
CA THR A 71 7.76 -12.79 -2.71
C THR A 71 8.62 -13.80 -1.96
N ASN A 72 9.52 -13.33 -1.10
CA ASN A 72 10.41 -14.17 -0.30
C ASN A 72 10.50 -13.66 1.14
N PRO A 73 9.45 -13.86 1.98
CA PRO A 73 9.47 -13.40 3.36
C PRO A 73 10.50 -14.23 4.17
N LYS A 74 11.15 -13.56 5.14
CA LYS A 74 12.07 -14.25 6.05
C LYS A 74 11.30 -15.32 6.84
N PRO A 75 11.74 -16.59 6.81
CA PRO A 75 11.08 -17.64 7.56
C PRO A 75 11.07 -17.33 9.06
N SER A 76 9.93 -17.59 9.71
CA SER A 76 9.81 -17.52 11.16
C SER A 76 9.94 -18.92 11.78
N SER A 77 10.77 -19.06 12.80
CA SER A 77 10.87 -20.30 13.59
C SER A 77 9.72 -20.46 14.61
N THR A 78 8.90 -19.43 14.78
CA THR A 78 7.80 -19.43 15.74
C THR A 78 6.69 -20.37 15.28
N LYS A 79 6.20 -21.21 16.20
CA LYS A 79 5.12 -22.19 15.93
C LYS A 79 3.72 -21.71 16.35
N THR A 80 3.64 -20.55 16.96
CA THR A 80 2.42 -20.02 17.59
C THR A 80 1.75 -18.90 16.82
N ASN A 81 2.39 -18.39 15.76
CA ASN A 81 1.85 -17.34 14.88
C ASN A 81 2.30 -17.56 13.45
N LEU A 82 1.64 -16.90 12.52
CA LEU A 82 2.00 -16.94 11.10
C LEU A 82 3.26 -16.12 10.82
N THR A 83 4.01 -16.52 9.79
CA THR A 83 5.15 -15.74 9.28
C THR A 83 4.64 -14.45 8.66
N PRO A 84 5.13 -13.28 9.09
CA PRO A 84 4.83 -12.01 8.44
C PRO A 84 5.31 -12.01 6.98
N SER A 85 4.38 -11.91 6.04
CA SER A 85 4.65 -12.03 4.60
C SER A 85 4.30 -10.77 3.82
N TYR A 86 3.97 -9.68 4.49
CA TYR A 86 3.63 -8.40 3.87
C TYR A 86 4.09 -7.22 4.71
N GLU A 87 4.11 -6.06 4.08
CA GLU A 87 4.23 -4.77 4.72
C GLU A 87 3.14 -3.82 4.21
N PHE A 88 2.94 -2.74 4.95
CA PHE A 88 1.98 -1.71 4.57
C PHE A 88 2.70 -0.56 3.87
N ILE A 89 2.05 -0.03 2.81
CA ILE A 89 2.44 1.23 2.20
C ILE A 89 1.21 2.15 2.27
N PHE A 90 1.35 3.28 2.93
CA PHE A 90 0.26 4.23 3.12
C PHE A 90 0.42 5.40 2.16
N HIS A 91 -0.59 5.63 1.32
CA HIS A 91 -0.67 6.81 0.47
C HIS A 91 -1.35 7.95 1.22
N LEU A 92 -0.59 8.99 1.48
CA LEU A 92 -0.98 10.16 2.27
C LEU A 92 -0.85 11.42 1.41
N VAL A 93 -1.78 12.37 1.60
CA VAL A 93 -1.77 13.66 0.90
C VAL A 93 -2.09 14.79 1.89
N LYS A 94 -1.76 16.03 1.53
CA LYS A 94 -2.11 17.22 2.31
C LYS A 94 -3.55 17.66 2.07
N THR A 95 -3.99 17.62 0.81
CA THR A 95 -5.29 18.12 0.34
C THR A 95 -5.94 17.11 -0.57
N MET A 96 -7.23 17.26 -0.85
CA MET A 96 -7.92 16.41 -1.83
C MET A 96 -7.62 16.80 -3.29
N GLU A 97 -6.98 17.95 -3.50
CA GLU A 97 -6.55 18.46 -4.81
C GLU A 97 -5.10 18.09 -5.09
N TYR A 98 -4.80 16.77 -5.09
CA TYR A 98 -3.46 16.25 -5.37
C TYR A 98 -3.35 15.71 -6.78
N ASP A 99 -2.13 15.73 -7.33
CA ASP A 99 -1.84 15.15 -8.63
C ASP A 99 -1.71 13.63 -8.48
N TYR A 100 -2.44 12.91 -9.34
CA TYR A 100 -2.42 11.45 -9.34
C TYR A 100 -2.26 10.91 -10.76
N TYR A 101 -1.18 10.18 -10.99
CA TYR A 101 -0.80 9.61 -12.29
C TYR A 101 -0.80 8.08 -12.20
N PRO A 102 -1.98 7.45 -12.17
CA PRO A 102 -2.03 6.01 -11.98
C PRO A 102 -1.39 5.27 -13.14
N THR A 103 -0.56 4.28 -12.84
CA THR A 103 -0.10 3.30 -13.82
C THR A 103 -1.20 2.26 -14.02
N PRO A 104 -1.92 2.26 -15.14
CA PRO A 104 -3.02 1.33 -15.32
C PRO A 104 -2.49 -0.09 -15.56
N ASN A 105 -3.08 -1.08 -14.90
CA ASN A 105 -2.85 -2.48 -15.22
C ASN A 105 -3.33 -2.78 -16.63
N LYS A 106 -2.55 -3.53 -17.40
CA LYS A 106 -2.92 -3.99 -18.72
C LYS A 106 -4.23 -4.79 -18.65
N LEU A 107 -5.14 -4.52 -19.58
CA LEU A 107 -6.33 -5.35 -19.72
C LEU A 107 -5.91 -6.78 -20.13
N SER A 108 -6.59 -7.78 -19.57
CA SER A 108 -6.47 -9.14 -20.03
C SER A 108 -6.92 -9.22 -21.49
N GLU A 109 -6.25 -10.01 -22.32
CA GLU A 109 -6.67 -10.31 -23.71
C GLU A 109 -8.10 -10.87 -23.78
N LYS A 110 -8.57 -11.45 -22.66
CA LYS A 110 -9.94 -11.98 -22.53
C LYS A 110 -10.98 -10.92 -22.14
N THR A 111 -10.56 -9.68 -21.89
CA THR A 111 -11.48 -8.62 -21.51
C THR A 111 -12.33 -8.22 -22.71
N LYS A 112 -13.58 -8.67 -22.71
CA LYS A 112 -14.58 -8.35 -23.74
C LYS A 112 -15.62 -7.40 -23.19
N PRO A 113 -16.25 -6.55 -24.01
CA PRO A 113 -17.44 -5.84 -23.62
C PRO A 113 -18.47 -6.82 -23.07
N SER A 114 -19.00 -6.58 -21.91
CA SER A 114 -20.01 -7.42 -21.31
C SER A 114 -21.27 -6.61 -21.06
N LEU A 115 -22.41 -7.25 -21.22
CA LEU A 115 -23.64 -6.68 -20.72
C LEU A 115 -23.57 -6.70 -19.19
N PRO A 116 -23.93 -5.61 -18.51
CA PRO A 116 -24.01 -5.60 -17.06
C PRO A 116 -24.99 -6.68 -16.59
N PRO A 117 -24.77 -7.24 -15.38
CA PRO A 117 -25.69 -8.22 -14.82
C PRO A 117 -27.10 -7.64 -14.78
N ARG A 118 -28.08 -8.40 -15.27
CA ARG A 118 -29.48 -8.01 -15.20
C ARG A 118 -29.90 -7.93 -13.74
N HIS A 119 -30.09 -6.72 -13.25
CA HIS A 119 -30.68 -6.55 -11.92
C HIS A 119 -32.17 -6.89 -11.99
N ARG A 120 -32.59 -7.87 -11.21
CA ARG A 120 -33.99 -8.16 -11.01
C ARG A 120 -34.61 -7.04 -10.17
N SER A 121 -35.60 -6.34 -10.71
CA SER A 121 -36.36 -5.38 -9.91
C SER A 121 -37.11 -6.10 -8.79
N VAL A 122 -37.48 -5.37 -7.75
CA VAL A 122 -38.27 -5.93 -6.63
C VAL A 122 -39.60 -6.55 -7.11
N ASN A 123 -40.09 -6.14 -8.27
CA ASN A 123 -41.34 -6.63 -8.88
C ASN A 123 -41.12 -7.71 -9.96
N GLY A 124 -39.90 -8.25 -10.10
CA GLY A 124 -39.65 -9.34 -11.07
C GLY A 124 -39.46 -8.89 -12.52
N GLU A 125 -39.59 -7.64 -12.84
CA GLU A 125 -39.34 -7.10 -14.19
C GLU A 125 -37.88 -6.76 -14.39
N TYR A 126 -37.37 -7.04 -15.61
CA TYR A 126 -35.99 -6.70 -15.95
C TYR A 126 -35.93 -5.27 -16.54
N SER A 127 -35.05 -4.43 -15.99
CA SER A 127 -34.78 -3.12 -16.59
C SER A 127 -34.25 -3.28 -18.03
N LYS A 128 -34.90 -2.64 -18.98
CA LYS A 128 -34.52 -2.70 -20.41
C LYS A 128 -33.43 -1.69 -20.82
N SER A 129 -33.00 -0.81 -19.93
CA SER A 129 -32.04 0.26 -20.25
C SER A 129 -30.70 0.05 -19.56
N VAL A 130 -29.95 -0.93 -19.98
CA VAL A 130 -28.60 -1.12 -19.48
C VAL A 130 -27.62 -0.97 -20.63
N SER A 131 -26.85 0.10 -20.62
CA SER A 131 -25.78 0.30 -21.58
C SER A 131 -24.75 -0.83 -21.45
N PRO A 132 -24.22 -1.36 -22.56
CA PRO A 132 -23.13 -2.34 -22.49
C PRO A 132 -21.94 -1.76 -21.72
N TYR A 133 -21.36 -2.55 -20.85
CA TYR A 133 -20.09 -2.19 -20.23
C TYR A 133 -19.00 -2.16 -21.29
N LEU A 134 -18.47 -0.99 -21.59
CA LEU A 134 -17.30 -0.84 -22.44
C LEU A 134 -16.06 -0.77 -21.55
N PRO A 135 -15.11 -1.70 -21.68
CA PRO A 135 -13.89 -1.65 -20.88
C PRO A 135 -13.10 -0.39 -21.23
N ASN A 136 -12.49 0.23 -20.20
CA ASN A 136 -11.57 1.32 -20.43
C ASN A 136 -10.32 0.79 -21.17
N LEU A 137 -10.13 1.16 -22.42
CA LEU A 137 -9.02 0.70 -23.25
C LEU A 137 -7.65 1.15 -22.72
N LYS A 138 -7.61 2.16 -21.84
CA LYS A 138 -6.39 2.61 -21.17
C LYS A 138 -5.96 1.68 -20.03
N GLY A 139 -6.77 0.69 -19.68
CA GLY A 139 -6.49 -0.27 -18.63
C GLY A 139 -7.36 -0.08 -17.39
N LYS A 140 -7.15 -0.91 -16.40
CA LYS A 140 -7.83 -0.93 -15.11
C LYS A 140 -6.95 -0.24 -14.08
N ASN A 141 -7.52 0.54 -13.17
CA ASN A 141 -6.78 1.06 -12.02
C ASN A 141 -6.09 -0.08 -11.27
N MET A 142 -4.86 0.18 -10.85
CA MET A 142 -4.10 -0.74 -10.01
C MET A 142 -4.82 -0.88 -8.66
N GLY A 143 -4.91 -2.12 -8.16
CA GLY A 143 -5.44 -2.39 -6.83
C GLY A 143 -4.45 -2.02 -5.73
N ASP A 144 -4.91 -2.05 -4.50
CA ASP A 144 -4.14 -1.79 -3.28
C ASP A 144 -3.52 -3.05 -2.67
N TYR A 145 -3.52 -4.15 -3.39
CA TYR A 145 -2.81 -5.39 -3.05
C TYR A 145 -1.71 -5.65 -4.09
N TRP A 146 -0.46 -5.44 -3.69
CA TRP A 146 0.71 -5.58 -4.54
C TRP A 146 1.41 -6.90 -4.26
N ASN A 147 1.17 -7.85 -5.13
CA ASN A 147 1.76 -9.18 -5.11
C ASN A 147 2.92 -9.30 -6.13
N GLU A 148 3.37 -10.51 -6.38
CA GLU A 148 4.43 -10.85 -7.34
C GLU A 148 4.10 -10.46 -8.81
N ASP A 149 2.83 -10.24 -9.15
CA ASP A 149 2.46 -9.76 -10.48
C ASP A 149 2.75 -8.26 -10.66
N ILE A 150 2.80 -7.51 -9.56
CA ILE A 150 3.02 -6.07 -9.52
C ILE A 150 4.45 -5.74 -9.11
N VAL A 151 4.93 -6.33 -8.01
CA VAL A 151 6.30 -6.19 -7.50
C VAL A 151 7.02 -7.53 -7.69
N ARG A 152 7.74 -7.65 -8.79
CA ARG A 152 8.33 -8.93 -9.24
C ARG A 152 9.69 -9.19 -8.65
N THR A 153 10.42 -8.16 -8.28
CA THR A 153 11.79 -8.29 -7.83
C THR A 153 11.86 -8.76 -6.39
N SER A 154 12.49 -9.90 -6.16
CA SER A 154 12.85 -10.33 -4.81
C SER A 154 14.01 -9.50 -4.29
N VAL A 155 13.93 -9.06 -3.04
CA VAL A 155 15.00 -8.34 -2.34
C VAL A 155 16.33 -9.10 -2.37
N ALA A 156 16.27 -10.45 -2.30
CA ALA A 156 17.46 -11.31 -2.34
C ALA A 156 18.26 -11.22 -3.66
N ASN A 157 17.67 -10.72 -4.73
CA ASN A 157 18.29 -10.61 -6.04
C ASN A 157 18.87 -9.21 -6.31
N GLN A 158 18.69 -8.25 -5.40
CA GLN A 158 19.31 -6.93 -5.53
C GLN A 158 20.74 -6.98 -4.97
N LYS A 159 21.73 -6.91 -5.87
CA LYS A 159 23.11 -6.61 -5.47
C LYS A 159 23.17 -5.14 -5.11
N LEU A 160 23.17 -4.84 -3.83
CA LEU A 160 23.40 -3.49 -3.35
C LEU A 160 24.92 -3.28 -3.30
N ASP A 161 25.47 -2.47 -4.22
CA ASP A 161 26.86 -1.98 -4.16
C ASP A 161 27.01 -0.90 -3.07
N ILE A 162 26.54 -1.20 -1.86
CA ILE A 162 26.65 -0.29 -0.73
C ILE A 162 27.64 -0.90 0.25
N GLU A 163 28.68 -0.16 0.61
CA GLU A 163 29.55 -0.53 1.73
C GLU A 163 28.74 -0.57 3.02
N GLY A 164 28.48 -1.77 3.52
CA GLY A 164 27.67 -2.05 4.69
C GLY A 164 26.39 -2.81 4.37
N GLU A 165 26.09 -3.83 5.17
CA GLU A 165 24.85 -4.58 5.02
C GLU A 165 23.66 -3.74 5.48
N HIS A 166 22.76 -3.35 4.54
CA HIS A 166 21.51 -2.73 4.90
C HIS A 166 20.55 -3.83 5.40
N PRO A 167 20.04 -3.73 6.64
CA PRO A 167 19.29 -4.83 7.27
C PRO A 167 17.91 -5.09 6.66
N ALA A 168 17.38 -4.14 5.90
CA ALA A 168 16.02 -4.22 5.35
C ALA A 168 15.90 -3.57 3.95
N PRO A 169 16.58 -4.09 2.93
CA PRO A 169 16.39 -3.59 1.56
C PRO A 169 14.98 -3.89 1.06
N PHE A 170 14.44 -3.04 0.19
CA PHE A 170 13.17 -3.26 -0.49
C PHE A 170 13.32 -3.09 -2.01
N PRO A 171 12.44 -3.69 -2.85
CA PRO A 171 12.53 -3.60 -4.30
C PRO A 171 12.36 -2.18 -4.82
N GLU A 172 13.15 -1.79 -5.81
CA GLU A 172 13.08 -0.48 -6.48
C GLU A 172 11.70 -0.22 -7.10
N GLU A 173 11.02 -1.28 -7.55
CA GLU A 173 9.68 -1.18 -8.12
C GLU A 173 8.67 -0.52 -7.18
N ILE A 174 8.82 -0.66 -5.86
CA ILE A 174 7.94 -0.01 -4.87
C ILE A 174 7.99 1.52 -4.99
N ILE A 175 9.14 2.07 -5.37
CA ILE A 175 9.33 3.52 -5.52
C ILE A 175 8.82 4.02 -6.86
N THR A 176 8.84 3.17 -7.89
CA THR A 176 8.52 3.54 -9.27
C THR A 176 7.04 3.35 -9.64
N LEU A 177 6.28 2.62 -8.81
CA LEU A 177 4.86 2.35 -9.04
C LEU A 177 3.92 3.51 -8.67
N PRO A 178 4.15 4.24 -7.57
CA PRO A 178 3.28 5.33 -7.14
C PRO A 178 3.29 6.55 -8.04
#